data_028dc8f3b6ed74528cba8a3326139593
#
_entry.id   028dc8f3b6ed74528cba8a3326139593
#
_cell.length_a   1.000
_cell.length_b   1.000
_cell.length_c   1.000
_cell.angle_alpha   90.00
_cell.angle_beta   90.00
_cell.angle_gamma   90.00
#
_symmetry.space_group_name_H-M   'P 1'
#
loop_
_entity.id
_entity.type
_entity.pdbx_description
1 polymer ?
#
loop_
_entity_poly.entity_id
_entity_poly.type
_entity_poly.pdbx_seq_one_letter_code
_entity_poly.pdbx_strand_id
1 'polypeptide(L)'
;MTCETTESLLHQGYQARREHRPEDAKSLFETALLKCRRIGSQPLLAQSLIGLGQMERDLQNLDAALDCYEQAVQILRTLADPLALAHTVRHVGDVQRNRRQFEAAAPCYTEALEIYRANEATAPLDLANTLRGFALLKAELGNREDAKLLWLEAGQLYRAVGVQAGVDESERQVALLVS
;
A
#
# COMPACT_ATOMS: atom_id res chain seq x y z
N MET A 1 -14.42 33.26 1.92
CA MET A 1 -14.08 31.94 1.36
C MET A 1 -12.83 31.46 2.08
N THR A 2 -12.95 30.57 3.05
CA THR A 2 -11.81 29.95 3.72
C THR A 2 -11.00 29.16 2.68
N CYS A 3 -9.74 29.51 2.50
CA CYS A 3 -8.85 28.77 1.60
C CYS A 3 -8.66 27.37 2.21
N GLU A 4 -9.26 26.37 1.60
CA GLU A 4 -9.15 24.98 2.04
C GLU A 4 -7.69 24.52 2.02
N THR A 5 -7.19 23.96 3.12
CA THR A 5 -5.80 23.49 3.20
C THR A 5 -5.60 22.18 2.43
N THR A 6 -4.35 21.91 2.07
CA THR A 6 -4.03 20.64 1.38
C THR A 6 -4.31 19.43 2.27
N GLU A 7 -4.04 19.54 3.57
CA GLU A 7 -4.33 18.50 4.57
C GLU A 7 -5.84 18.23 4.65
N SER A 8 -6.68 19.27 4.59
CA SER A 8 -8.14 19.12 4.56
C SER A 8 -8.61 18.37 3.31
N LEU A 9 -8.06 18.70 2.14
CA LEU A 9 -8.37 18.01 0.89
C LEU A 9 -7.97 16.54 0.93
N LEU A 10 -6.78 16.23 1.47
CA LEU A 10 -6.33 14.85 1.66
C LEU A 10 -7.26 14.08 2.59
N HIS A 11 -7.62 14.68 3.74
CA HIS A 11 -8.55 14.05 4.69
C HIS A 11 -9.91 13.75 4.03
N GLN A 12 -10.47 14.70 3.32
CA GLN A 12 -11.75 14.54 2.60
C GLN A 12 -11.63 13.50 1.48
N GLY A 13 -10.50 13.46 0.76
CA GLY A 13 -10.24 12.44 -0.26
C GLY A 13 -10.25 11.03 0.31
N TYR A 14 -9.56 10.80 1.44
CA TYR A 14 -9.59 9.51 2.12
C TYR A 14 -10.97 9.18 2.72
N GLN A 15 -11.71 10.18 3.17
CA GLN A 15 -13.09 9.98 3.63
C GLN A 15 -14.00 9.58 2.47
N ALA A 16 -13.98 10.30 1.35
CA ALA A 16 -14.77 9.99 0.16
C ALA A 16 -14.47 8.57 -0.36
N ARG A 17 -13.18 8.16 -0.33
CA ARG A 17 -12.77 6.80 -0.69
C ARG A 17 -13.42 5.74 0.23
N ARG A 18 -13.41 5.96 1.56
CA ARG A 18 -14.07 5.04 2.52
C ARG A 18 -15.59 4.99 2.35
N GLU A 19 -16.19 6.07 1.90
CA GLU A 19 -17.62 6.19 1.62
C GLU A 19 -18.01 5.69 0.21
N HIS A 20 -17.07 5.04 -0.50
CA HIS A 20 -17.27 4.53 -1.87
C HIS A 20 -17.71 5.60 -2.88
N ARG A 21 -17.14 6.81 -2.79
CA ARG A 21 -17.34 7.93 -3.71
C ARG A 21 -16.05 8.18 -4.52
N PRO A 22 -15.77 7.34 -5.53
CA PRO A 22 -14.46 7.33 -6.19
C PRO A 22 -14.16 8.61 -6.97
N GLU A 23 -15.15 9.19 -7.65
CA GLU A 23 -14.96 10.41 -8.43
C GLU A 23 -14.66 11.62 -7.54
N ASP A 24 -15.36 11.75 -6.39
CA ASP A 24 -15.10 12.80 -5.42
C ASP A 24 -13.70 12.64 -4.83
N ALA A 25 -13.33 11.42 -4.44
CA ALA A 25 -12.01 11.14 -3.88
C ALA A 25 -10.89 11.47 -4.87
N LYS A 26 -11.03 11.08 -6.13
CA LYS A 26 -10.07 11.38 -7.20
C LYS A 26 -9.90 12.88 -7.38
N SER A 27 -10.99 13.62 -7.53
CA SER A 27 -11.01 15.10 -7.69
C SER A 27 -10.31 15.81 -6.51
N LEU A 28 -10.54 15.35 -5.27
CA LEU A 28 -9.92 15.89 -4.07
C LEU A 28 -8.40 15.66 -4.05
N PHE A 29 -7.93 14.45 -4.40
CA PHE A 29 -6.51 14.14 -4.47
C PHE A 29 -5.81 14.91 -5.61
N GLU A 30 -6.45 15.06 -6.78
CA GLU A 30 -5.92 15.86 -7.88
C GLU A 30 -5.81 17.34 -7.49
N THR A 31 -6.81 17.89 -6.79
CA THR A 31 -6.77 19.27 -6.28
C THR A 31 -5.66 19.44 -5.24
N ALA A 32 -5.50 18.48 -4.32
CA ALA A 32 -4.40 18.46 -3.35
C ALA A 32 -3.04 18.43 -4.06
N LEU A 33 -2.88 17.57 -5.07
CA LEU A 33 -1.66 17.44 -5.87
C LEU A 33 -1.26 18.76 -6.54
N LEU A 34 -2.21 19.45 -7.18
CA LEU A 34 -1.97 20.76 -7.80
C LEU A 34 -1.55 21.81 -6.77
N LYS A 35 -2.16 21.83 -5.59
CA LYS A 35 -1.78 22.73 -4.51
C LYS A 35 -0.39 22.43 -3.98
N CYS A 36 -0.04 21.16 -3.74
CA CYS A 36 1.28 20.75 -3.27
C CYS A 36 2.38 21.18 -4.22
N ARG A 37 2.19 21.01 -5.53
CA ARG A 37 3.15 21.46 -6.54
C ARG A 37 3.39 22.97 -6.48
N ARG A 38 2.35 23.76 -6.19
CA ARG A 38 2.47 25.23 -6.06
C ARG A 38 3.21 25.67 -4.81
N ILE A 39 2.97 25.01 -3.67
CA ILE A 39 3.59 25.37 -2.39
C ILE A 39 4.95 24.72 -2.17
N GLY A 40 5.34 23.76 -3.02
CA GLY A 40 6.62 23.03 -2.92
C GLY A 40 6.72 22.03 -1.77
N SER A 41 5.59 21.61 -1.16
CA SER A 41 5.60 20.68 -0.02
C SER A 41 5.79 19.24 -0.49
N GLN A 42 6.98 18.71 -0.36
CA GLN A 42 7.30 17.33 -0.73
C GLN A 42 6.52 16.26 0.09
N PRO A 43 6.35 16.40 1.43
CA PRO A 43 5.56 15.42 2.19
C PRO A 43 4.09 15.35 1.73
N LEU A 44 3.43 16.50 1.56
CA LEU A 44 2.04 16.55 1.10
C LEU A 44 1.91 16.12 -0.37
N LEU A 45 2.93 16.36 -1.19
CA LEU A 45 2.98 15.89 -2.57
C LEU A 45 3.01 14.36 -2.61
N ALA A 46 3.87 13.72 -1.81
CA ALA A 46 3.90 12.26 -1.69
C ALA A 46 2.57 11.69 -1.21
N GLN A 47 1.94 12.28 -0.19
CA GLN A 47 0.64 11.85 0.31
C GLN A 47 -0.46 11.98 -0.76
N SER A 48 -0.47 13.07 -1.53
CA SER A 48 -1.44 13.28 -2.62
C SER A 48 -1.27 12.22 -3.72
N LEU A 49 -0.03 11.91 -4.10
CA LEU A 49 0.29 10.87 -5.07
C LEU A 49 -0.13 9.48 -4.56
N ILE A 50 0.10 9.16 -3.28
CA ILE A 50 -0.34 7.89 -2.68
C ILE A 50 -1.87 7.77 -2.73
N GLY A 51 -2.59 8.83 -2.33
CA GLY A 51 -4.04 8.85 -2.38
C GLY A 51 -4.58 8.66 -3.78
N LEU A 52 -4.02 9.37 -4.77
CA LEU A 52 -4.39 9.22 -6.18
C LEU A 52 -4.06 7.81 -6.70
N GLY A 53 -2.88 7.28 -6.40
CA GLY A 53 -2.50 5.91 -6.76
C GLY A 53 -3.45 4.85 -6.19
N GLN A 54 -3.92 5.03 -4.96
CA GLN A 54 -4.94 4.16 -4.37
C GLN A 54 -6.26 4.22 -5.14
N MET A 55 -6.69 5.42 -5.57
CA MET A 55 -7.90 5.58 -6.37
C MET A 55 -7.76 4.95 -7.74
N GLU A 56 -6.66 5.20 -8.44
CA GLU A 56 -6.41 4.60 -9.76
C GLU A 56 -6.37 3.07 -9.68
N ARG A 57 -5.77 2.51 -8.63
CA ARG A 57 -5.79 1.05 -8.39
C ARG A 57 -7.21 0.53 -8.14
N ASP A 58 -8.01 1.22 -7.31
CA ASP A 58 -9.38 0.81 -7.00
C ASP A 58 -10.26 0.87 -8.27
N LEU A 59 -9.96 1.78 -9.20
CA LEU A 59 -10.56 1.88 -10.55
C LEU A 59 -9.95 0.92 -11.58
N GLN A 60 -9.01 0.06 -11.19
CA GLN A 60 -8.29 -0.88 -12.06
C GLN A 60 -7.38 -0.21 -13.11
N ASN A 61 -7.05 1.07 -12.96
CA ASN A 61 -6.11 1.80 -13.80
C ASN A 61 -4.68 1.55 -13.32
N LEU A 62 -4.19 0.31 -13.47
CA LEU A 62 -2.94 -0.14 -12.84
C LEU A 62 -1.70 0.63 -13.31
N ASP A 63 -1.66 1.10 -14.56
CA ASP A 63 -0.53 1.90 -15.06
C ASP A 63 -0.48 3.27 -14.38
N ALA A 64 -1.61 3.97 -14.28
CA ALA A 64 -1.69 5.25 -13.60
C ALA A 64 -1.43 5.11 -12.09
N ALA A 65 -1.88 4.03 -11.46
CA ALA A 65 -1.58 3.74 -10.07
C ALA A 65 -0.08 3.55 -9.84
N LEU A 66 0.59 2.80 -10.73
CA LEU A 66 2.03 2.58 -10.66
C LEU A 66 2.80 3.89 -10.77
N ASP A 67 2.49 4.70 -11.78
CA ASP A 67 3.13 6.01 -11.99
C ASP A 67 3.01 6.91 -10.74
N CYS A 68 1.84 6.94 -10.11
CA CYS A 68 1.63 7.72 -8.89
C CYS A 68 2.49 7.19 -7.73
N TYR A 69 2.51 5.88 -7.51
CA TYR A 69 3.29 5.29 -6.42
C TYR A 69 4.80 5.42 -6.64
N GLU A 70 5.30 5.23 -7.87
CA GLU A 70 6.72 5.39 -8.17
C GLU A 70 7.19 6.84 -7.96
N GLN A 71 6.41 7.84 -8.36
CA GLN A 71 6.70 9.24 -8.05
C GLN A 71 6.72 9.50 -6.54
N ALA A 72 5.76 8.93 -5.78
CA ALA A 72 5.73 9.04 -4.33
C ALA A 72 6.96 8.38 -3.69
N VAL A 73 7.38 7.20 -4.14
CA VAL A 73 8.57 6.49 -3.67
C VAL A 73 9.83 7.34 -3.89
N GLN A 74 9.99 7.96 -5.08
CA GLN A 74 11.13 8.84 -5.36
C GLN A 74 11.21 10.00 -4.36
N ILE A 75 10.08 10.62 -4.03
CA ILE A 75 10.01 11.69 -3.04
C ILE A 75 10.34 11.14 -1.64
N LEU A 76 9.71 10.04 -1.23
CA LEU A 76 9.86 9.47 0.11
C LEU A 76 11.29 8.99 0.40
N ARG A 77 12.03 8.57 -0.62
CA ARG A 77 13.47 8.24 -0.48
C ARG A 77 14.32 9.44 -0.07
N THR A 78 13.85 10.66 -0.29
CA THR A 78 14.53 11.91 0.14
C THR A 78 14.04 12.42 1.49
N LEU A 79 12.96 11.85 2.02
CA LEU A 79 12.37 12.22 3.30
C LEU A 79 12.77 11.22 4.40
N ALA A 80 12.84 11.70 5.64
CA ALA A 80 13.14 10.83 6.79
C ALA A 80 11.87 10.14 7.31
N ASP A 81 11.12 9.47 6.42
CA ASP A 81 9.89 8.74 6.74
C ASP A 81 9.94 7.31 6.17
N PRO A 82 10.65 6.40 6.84
CA PRO A 82 10.79 5.04 6.37
C PRO A 82 9.47 4.26 6.34
N LEU A 83 8.53 4.54 7.25
CA LEU A 83 7.26 3.82 7.28
C LEU A 83 6.35 4.21 6.10
N ALA A 84 6.30 5.50 5.74
CA ALA A 84 5.59 5.92 4.53
C ALA A 84 6.25 5.35 3.27
N LEU A 85 7.58 5.25 3.23
CA LEU A 85 8.31 4.60 2.14
C LEU A 85 7.92 3.12 2.03
N ALA A 86 8.00 2.35 3.11
CA ALA A 86 7.65 0.93 3.12
C ALA A 86 6.20 0.70 2.68
N HIS A 87 5.27 1.51 3.20
CA HIS A 87 3.86 1.48 2.80
C HIS A 87 3.67 1.67 1.29
N THR A 88 4.38 2.66 0.71
CA THR A 88 4.25 2.99 -0.71
C THR A 88 4.92 1.94 -1.59
N VAL A 89 6.12 1.48 -1.22
CA VAL A 89 6.85 0.40 -1.94
C VAL A 89 6.03 -0.89 -1.95
N ARG A 90 5.36 -1.25 -0.85
CA ARG A 90 4.42 -2.38 -0.83
C ARG A 90 3.31 -2.19 -1.86
N HIS A 91 2.73 -0.99 -2.00
CA HIS A 91 1.72 -0.74 -3.02
C HIS A 91 2.25 -0.86 -4.45
N VAL A 92 3.49 -0.45 -4.71
CA VAL A 92 4.16 -0.75 -5.99
C VAL A 92 4.19 -2.26 -6.22
N GLY A 93 4.61 -3.05 -5.23
CA GLY A 93 4.60 -4.51 -5.29
C GLY A 93 3.21 -5.09 -5.58
N ASP A 94 2.17 -4.59 -4.89
CA ASP A 94 0.78 -5.02 -5.13
C ASP A 94 0.33 -4.77 -6.58
N VAL A 95 0.66 -3.59 -7.15
CA VAL A 95 0.32 -3.26 -8.54
C VAL A 95 1.11 -4.12 -9.52
N GLN A 96 2.41 -4.28 -9.32
CA GLN A 96 3.27 -5.13 -10.17
C GLN A 96 2.77 -6.57 -10.17
N ARG A 97 2.43 -7.14 -9.01
CA ARG A 97 1.85 -8.48 -8.89
C ARG A 97 0.52 -8.58 -9.67
N ASN A 98 -0.38 -7.61 -9.52
CA ASN A 98 -1.66 -7.59 -10.24
C ASN A 98 -1.46 -7.52 -11.77
N ARG A 99 -0.39 -6.88 -12.23
CA ARG A 99 0.04 -6.87 -13.64
C ARG A 99 0.80 -8.13 -14.06
N ARG A 100 0.95 -9.11 -13.16
CA ARG A 100 1.73 -10.35 -13.33
C ARG A 100 3.23 -10.11 -13.61
N GLN A 101 3.76 -8.97 -13.18
CA GLN A 101 5.18 -8.61 -13.27
C GLN A 101 5.89 -9.06 -11.98
N PHE A 102 5.96 -10.36 -11.80
CA PHE A 102 6.38 -10.99 -10.55
C PHE A 102 7.82 -10.71 -10.16
N GLU A 103 8.74 -10.66 -11.16
CA GLU A 103 10.15 -10.32 -10.94
C GLU A 103 10.32 -8.88 -10.42
N ALA A 104 9.45 -7.95 -10.84
CA ALA A 104 9.44 -6.57 -10.36
C ALA A 104 8.74 -6.43 -9.00
N ALA A 105 7.74 -7.26 -8.71
CA ALA A 105 7.01 -7.23 -7.45
C ALA A 105 7.83 -7.73 -6.25
N ALA A 106 8.63 -8.78 -6.44
CA ALA A 106 9.35 -9.45 -5.35
C ALA A 106 10.29 -8.51 -4.57
N PRO A 107 11.17 -7.70 -5.20
CA PRO A 107 12.03 -6.77 -4.49
C PRO A 107 11.25 -5.70 -3.72
N CYS A 108 10.07 -5.28 -4.20
CA CYS A 108 9.25 -4.31 -3.49
C CYS A 108 8.76 -4.86 -2.14
N TYR A 109 8.25 -6.10 -2.11
CA TYR A 109 7.84 -6.71 -0.85
C TYR A 109 9.02 -6.96 0.08
N THR A 110 10.17 -7.36 -0.46
CA THR A 110 11.39 -7.56 0.34
C THR A 110 11.82 -6.24 1.01
N GLU A 111 11.96 -5.15 0.23
CA GLU A 111 12.32 -3.84 0.76
C GLU A 111 11.33 -3.36 1.83
N ALA A 112 10.03 -3.48 1.56
CA ALA A 112 9.00 -3.06 2.52
C ALA A 112 9.10 -3.86 3.84
N LEU A 113 9.30 -5.19 3.78
CA LEU A 113 9.46 -6.02 4.96
C LEU A 113 10.73 -5.70 5.75
N GLU A 114 11.85 -5.44 5.08
CA GLU A 114 13.11 -5.03 5.72
C GLU A 114 12.92 -3.73 6.51
N ILE A 115 12.29 -2.73 5.91
CA ILE A 115 12.03 -1.45 6.57
C ILE A 115 11.09 -1.64 7.77
N TYR A 116 9.99 -2.37 7.60
CA TYR A 116 9.02 -2.60 8.67
C TYR A 116 9.61 -3.39 9.83
N ARG A 117 10.42 -4.42 9.56
CA ARG A 117 11.06 -5.22 10.62
C ARG A 117 12.17 -4.47 11.35
N ALA A 118 12.82 -3.50 10.70
CA ALA A 118 13.84 -2.66 11.30
C ALA A 118 13.29 -1.51 12.16
N ASN A 119 11.98 -1.23 12.11
CA ASN A 119 11.37 -0.07 12.77
C ASN A 119 10.38 -0.50 13.86
N GLU A 120 10.71 -0.18 15.13
CA GLU A 120 9.88 -0.52 16.30
C GLU A 120 8.49 0.16 16.27
N ALA A 121 8.33 1.29 15.57
CA ALA A 121 7.06 1.97 15.43
C ALA A 121 6.13 1.36 14.35
N THR A 122 6.53 0.26 13.72
CA THR A 122 5.73 -0.41 12.70
C THR A 122 4.42 -0.93 13.27
N ALA A 123 3.30 -0.50 12.70
CA ALA A 123 2.01 -1.05 13.03
C ALA A 123 1.93 -2.53 12.59
N PRO A 124 1.52 -3.46 13.46
CA PRO A 124 1.44 -4.88 13.09
C PRO A 124 0.54 -5.14 11.88
N LEU A 125 -0.47 -4.29 11.65
CA LEU A 125 -1.36 -4.38 10.49
C LEU A 125 -0.62 -4.11 9.18
N ASP A 126 0.31 -3.16 9.14
CA ASP A 126 1.09 -2.85 7.94
C ASP A 126 2.04 -3.99 7.58
N LEU A 127 2.68 -4.57 8.58
CA LEU A 127 3.52 -5.76 8.42
C LEU A 127 2.68 -6.95 7.94
N ALA A 128 1.50 -7.21 8.54
CA ALA A 128 0.60 -8.28 8.14
C ALA A 128 0.14 -8.14 6.68
N ASN A 129 -0.24 -6.93 6.27
CA ASN A 129 -0.67 -6.65 4.89
C ASN A 129 0.48 -6.86 3.88
N THR A 130 1.72 -6.57 4.28
CA THR A 130 2.89 -6.77 3.42
C THR A 130 3.21 -8.26 3.28
N LEU A 131 3.20 -9.01 4.38
CA LEU A 131 3.36 -10.46 4.39
C LEU A 131 2.28 -11.15 3.54
N ARG A 132 1.02 -10.71 3.67
CA ARG A 132 -0.09 -11.18 2.84
C ARG A 132 0.19 -11.00 1.34
N GLY A 133 0.59 -9.78 0.93
CA GLY A 133 0.90 -9.49 -0.48
C GLY A 133 2.04 -10.36 -1.01
N PHE A 134 3.09 -10.54 -0.21
CA PHE A 134 4.24 -11.37 -0.57
C PHE A 134 3.90 -12.86 -0.60
N ALA A 135 3.06 -13.34 0.33
CA ALA A 135 2.58 -14.72 0.34
C ALA A 135 1.79 -15.05 -0.93
N LEU A 136 0.91 -14.14 -1.37
CA LEU A 136 0.20 -14.27 -2.65
C LEU A 136 1.17 -14.37 -3.82
N LEU A 137 2.18 -13.50 -3.90
CA LEU A 137 3.20 -13.55 -4.93
C LEU A 137 3.97 -14.87 -4.91
N LYS A 138 4.38 -15.36 -3.74
CA LYS A 138 5.11 -16.64 -3.60
C LYS A 138 4.26 -17.82 -4.05
N ALA A 139 2.96 -17.80 -3.74
CA ALA A 139 2.03 -18.83 -4.21
C ALA A 139 1.87 -18.79 -5.74
N GLU A 140 1.74 -17.62 -6.35
CA GLU A 140 1.67 -17.42 -7.81
C GLU A 140 2.94 -17.89 -8.53
N LEU A 141 4.10 -17.80 -7.88
CA LEU A 141 5.38 -18.32 -8.35
C LEU A 141 5.58 -19.83 -8.09
N GLY A 142 4.63 -20.50 -7.44
CA GLY A 142 4.73 -21.92 -7.09
C GLY A 142 5.59 -22.21 -5.84
N ASN A 143 6.08 -21.20 -5.15
CA ASN A 143 6.89 -21.32 -3.93
C ASN A 143 6.00 -21.55 -2.71
N ARG A 144 5.39 -22.75 -2.63
CA ARG A 144 4.33 -23.09 -1.65
C ARG A 144 4.81 -22.97 -0.20
N GLU A 145 6.02 -23.43 0.11
CA GLU A 145 6.54 -23.41 1.50
C GLU A 145 6.79 -21.97 1.97
N ASP A 146 7.41 -21.12 1.15
CA ASP A 146 7.59 -19.70 1.48
C ASP A 146 6.24 -19.01 1.67
N ALA A 147 5.28 -19.26 0.76
CA ALA A 147 3.95 -18.69 0.85
C ALA A 147 3.24 -19.09 2.16
N LYS A 148 3.35 -20.36 2.55
CA LYS A 148 2.76 -20.90 3.78
C LYS A 148 3.35 -20.20 5.03
N LEU A 149 4.68 -20.05 5.09
CA LEU A 149 5.34 -19.38 6.22
C LEU A 149 4.89 -17.92 6.35
N LEU A 150 4.82 -17.20 5.24
CA LEU A 150 4.35 -15.81 5.21
C LEU A 150 2.88 -15.69 5.64
N TRP A 151 2.01 -16.60 5.20
CA TRP A 151 0.61 -16.64 5.63
C TRP A 151 0.45 -16.94 7.12
N LEU A 152 1.25 -17.84 7.68
CA LEU A 152 1.25 -18.13 9.11
C LEU A 152 1.63 -16.91 9.94
N GLU A 153 2.69 -16.19 9.54
CA GLU A 153 3.12 -14.96 10.21
C GLU A 153 2.05 -13.86 10.08
N ALA A 154 1.48 -13.64 8.89
CA ALA A 154 0.41 -12.68 8.66
C ALA A 154 -0.82 -12.97 9.53
N GLY A 155 -1.25 -14.23 9.60
CA GLY A 155 -2.39 -14.67 10.41
C GLY A 155 -2.20 -14.42 11.90
N GLN A 156 -0.98 -14.60 12.42
CA GLN A 156 -0.66 -14.26 13.82
C GLN A 156 -0.79 -12.76 14.08
N LEU A 157 -0.29 -11.92 13.18
CA LEU A 157 -0.38 -10.47 13.31
C LEU A 157 -1.83 -9.98 13.19
N TYR A 158 -2.60 -10.49 12.23
CA TYR A 158 -4.03 -10.15 12.11
C TYR A 158 -4.81 -10.52 13.36
N ARG A 159 -4.52 -11.68 13.97
CA ARG A 159 -5.13 -12.11 15.23
C ARG A 159 -4.77 -11.17 16.37
N ALA A 160 -3.51 -10.76 16.46
CA ALA A 160 -3.03 -9.84 17.50
C ALA A 160 -3.70 -8.46 17.45
N VAL A 161 -4.12 -8.00 16.27
CA VAL A 161 -4.81 -6.72 16.06
C VAL A 161 -6.33 -6.84 15.86
N GLY A 162 -6.89 -8.04 16.00
CA GLY A 162 -8.34 -8.27 15.94
C GLY A 162 -8.97 -8.20 14.55
N VAL A 163 -8.19 -8.38 13.49
CA VAL A 163 -8.67 -8.36 12.08
C VAL A 163 -9.09 -9.77 11.66
N GLN A 164 -10.31 -10.18 12.04
CA GLN A 164 -10.80 -11.55 11.82
C GLN A 164 -10.78 -11.97 10.34
N ALA A 165 -11.16 -11.09 9.43
CA ALA A 165 -11.13 -11.40 7.99
C ALA A 165 -9.73 -11.78 7.49
N GLY A 166 -8.68 -11.14 8.02
CA GLY A 166 -7.28 -11.47 7.70
C GLY A 166 -6.85 -12.82 8.28
N VAL A 167 -7.35 -13.16 9.48
CA VAL A 167 -7.12 -14.49 10.09
C VAL A 167 -7.75 -15.58 9.24
N ASP A 168 -9.02 -15.44 8.90
CA ASP A 168 -9.78 -16.41 8.11
C ASP A 168 -9.18 -16.61 6.71
N GLU A 169 -8.71 -15.52 6.07
CA GLU A 169 -8.00 -15.61 4.79
C GLU A 169 -6.70 -16.39 4.94
N SER A 170 -5.89 -16.06 5.95
CA SER A 170 -4.60 -16.72 6.20
C SER A 170 -4.76 -18.22 6.43
N GLU A 171 -5.73 -18.64 7.27
CA GLU A 171 -6.01 -20.05 7.56
C GLU A 171 -6.46 -20.81 6.31
N ARG A 172 -7.34 -20.21 5.49
CA ARG A 172 -7.77 -20.78 4.20
C ARG A 172 -6.60 -20.99 3.24
N GLN A 173 -5.74 -19.98 3.10
CA GLN A 173 -4.59 -20.04 2.20
C GLN A 173 -3.58 -21.09 2.65
N VAL A 174 -3.30 -21.18 3.96
CA VAL A 174 -2.43 -22.25 4.50
C VAL A 174 -3.00 -23.63 4.21
N ALA A 175 -4.32 -23.83 4.39
CA ALA A 175 -4.96 -25.12 4.10
C ALA A 175 -4.83 -25.51 2.61
N LEU A 176 -4.99 -24.55 1.69
CA LEU A 176 -4.82 -24.78 0.24
C LEU A 176 -3.37 -25.08 -0.16
N LEU A 177 -2.40 -24.58 0.59
CA LEU A 177 -0.98 -24.82 0.32
C LEU A 177 -0.49 -26.18 0.85
N VAL A 178 -1.21 -26.83 1.76
CA VAL A 178 -0.87 -28.15 2.33
C VAL A 178 -1.52 -29.30 1.55
N SER A 179 -2.60 -29.01 0.84
CA SER A 179 -3.28 -29.97 -0.06
C SER A 179 -2.54 -30.16 -1.38
#